data_e2475dcad997015d4df8514a9ac2aa67
#
_entry.id   e2475dcad997015d4df8514a9ac2aa67
#
_cell.length_a   1.000
_cell.length_b   1.000
_cell.length_c   1.000
_cell.angle_alpha   90.00
_cell.angle_beta   90.00
_cell.angle_gamma   90.00
#
_symmetry.space_group_name_H-M   'P 1'
#
loop_
_entity.id
_entity.type
_entity.pdbx_description
1 polymer ?
#
loop_
_entity_poly.entity_id
_entity_poly.type
_entity_poly.pdbx_seq_one_letter_code
_entity_poly.pdbx_strand_id
1 'polypeptide(L)'
;MLKKLDVSRSGFYDYLKRVPCKTKLRKERITKEIKKIHKESYEIYGSPKITEMLNKHGEKVSQKYVYSIMKENNHKAKYIKPYIQTTVSHDFSDKLKNLLNRHYNPTKPKI
;
A
#
# COMPACT_ATOMS: atom_id res chain seq x y z
N MET A 1 12.71 -44.48 8.57
CA MET A 1 11.76 -43.38 8.67
C MET A 1 11.28 -42.85 7.30
N LEU A 2 12.17 -42.54 6.36
CA LEU A 2 11.83 -41.99 5.01
C LEU A 2 10.89 -42.90 4.18
N LYS A 3 11.02 -44.22 4.27
CA LYS A 3 10.13 -45.18 3.59
C LYS A 3 8.68 -45.12 4.06
N LYS A 4 8.42 -44.72 5.33
CA LYS A 4 7.06 -44.57 5.86
C LYS A 4 6.36 -43.31 5.38
N LEU A 5 7.13 -42.35 4.86
CA LEU A 5 6.65 -41.03 4.36
C LEU A 5 6.65 -40.96 2.83
N ASP A 6 6.90 -42.09 2.13
CA ASP A 6 7.03 -42.13 0.66
C ASP A 6 7.98 -41.08 0.05
N VAL A 7 9.01 -40.69 0.84
CA VAL A 7 10.00 -39.71 0.38
C VAL A 7 11.24 -40.44 -0.14
N SER A 8 11.64 -40.09 -1.34
CA SER A 8 12.86 -40.61 -1.96
C SER A 8 14.09 -40.15 -1.18
N ARG A 9 15.02 -41.08 -0.91
CA ARG A 9 16.26 -40.78 -0.15
C ARG A 9 17.10 -39.73 -0.87
N SER A 10 17.25 -39.83 -2.19
CA SER A 10 17.98 -38.82 -3.01
C SER A 10 17.37 -37.46 -2.88
N GLY A 11 16.04 -37.32 -3.06
CA GLY A 11 15.33 -36.06 -2.93
C GLY A 11 15.49 -35.42 -1.56
N PHE A 12 15.51 -36.22 -0.48
CA PHE A 12 15.75 -35.72 0.88
C PHE A 12 17.17 -35.14 1.04
N TYR A 13 18.19 -35.87 0.61
CA TYR A 13 19.56 -35.38 0.70
C TYR A 13 19.85 -34.20 -0.23
N ASP A 14 19.25 -34.18 -1.41
CA ASP A 14 19.34 -33.03 -2.34
C ASP A 14 18.69 -31.80 -1.73
N TYR A 15 17.56 -31.95 -1.03
CA TYR A 15 16.93 -30.86 -0.31
C TYR A 15 17.84 -30.29 0.79
N LEU A 16 18.46 -31.15 1.59
CA LEU A 16 19.38 -30.74 2.67
C LEU A 16 20.65 -30.04 2.14
N LYS A 17 21.17 -30.48 0.98
CA LYS A 17 22.37 -29.92 0.36
C LYS A 17 22.09 -28.73 -0.55
N ARG A 18 20.81 -28.40 -0.80
CA ARG A 18 20.43 -27.37 -1.76
C ARG A 18 20.92 -26.00 -1.35
N VAL A 19 21.86 -25.46 -2.12
CA VAL A 19 22.28 -24.07 -2.00
C VAL A 19 21.18 -23.16 -2.57
N PRO A 20 20.79 -22.08 -1.86
CA PRO A 20 19.79 -21.15 -2.37
C PRO A 20 20.23 -20.56 -3.71
N CYS A 21 19.34 -20.54 -4.70
CA CYS A 21 19.66 -19.99 -6.03
C CYS A 21 19.85 -18.46 -5.96
N LYS A 22 20.59 -17.91 -6.93
CA LYS A 22 20.87 -16.48 -7.02
C LYS A 22 19.61 -15.61 -6.93
N THR A 23 18.51 -16.06 -7.54
CA THR A 23 17.20 -15.36 -7.49
C THR A 23 16.63 -15.29 -6.08
N LYS A 24 16.74 -16.37 -5.30
CA LYS A 24 16.29 -16.40 -3.90
C LYS A 24 17.11 -15.46 -3.03
N LEU A 25 18.43 -15.49 -3.18
CA LEU A 25 19.32 -14.59 -2.44
C LEU A 25 19.03 -13.11 -2.77
N ARG A 26 18.79 -12.81 -4.06
CA ARG A 26 18.39 -11.46 -4.48
C ARG A 26 17.05 -11.04 -3.86
N LYS A 27 16.06 -11.92 -3.86
CA LYS A 27 14.76 -11.68 -3.25
C LYS A 27 14.88 -11.38 -1.75
N GLU A 28 15.68 -12.17 -1.03
CA GLU A 28 15.92 -11.97 0.40
C GLU A 28 16.60 -10.63 0.69
N ARG A 29 17.61 -10.23 -0.13
CA ARG A 29 18.27 -8.93 -0.01
C ARG A 29 17.28 -7.79 -0.21
N ILE A 30 16.55 -7.80 -1.31
CA ILE A 30 15.53 -6.79 -1.61
C ILE A 30 14.45 -6.74 -0.53
N THR A 31 14.03 -7.88 0.00
CA THR A 31 13.05 -7.94 1.10
C THR A 31 13.57 -7.24 2.36
N LYS A 32 14.84 -7.42 2.71
CA LYS A 32 15.46 -6.74 3.86
C LYS A 32 15.48 -5.22 3.64
N GLU A 33 15.83 -4.76 2.44
CA GLU A 33 15.84 -3.34 2.11
C GLU A 33 14.43 -2.71 2.13
N ILE A 34 13.43 -3.41 1.57
CA ILE A 34 12.03 -2.97 1.64
C ILE A 34 11.60 -2.80 3.10
N LYS A 35 11.90 -3.78 3.97
CA LYS A 35 11.56 -3.70 5.40
C LYS A 35 12.22 -2.50 6.08
N LYS A 36 13.49 -2.23 5.75
CA LYS A 36 14.23 -1.09 6.28
C LYS A 36 13.58 0.24 5.87
N ILE A 37 13.38 0.44 4.57
CA ILE A 37 12.75 1.66 4.03
C ILE A 37 11.33 1.86 4.57
N HIS A 38 10.54 0.79 4.65
CA HIS A 38 9.18 0.85 5.16
C HIS A 38 9.14 1.26 6.64
N LYS A 39 10.06 0.73 7.46
CA LYS A 39 10.19 1.10 8.87
C LYS A 39 10.69 2.56 9.03
N GLU A 40 11.69 2.98 8.27
CA GLU A 40 12.21 4.36 8.27
C GLU A 40 11.15 5.38 7.88
N SER A 41 10.22 5.00 7.01
CA SER A 41 9.09 5.85 6.59
C SER A 41 7.86 5.76 7.50
N TYR A 42 7.99 5.22 8.72
CA TYR A 42 6.87 5.03 9.65
C TYR A 42 5.68 4.27 9.02
N GLU A 43 5.98 3.34 8.12
CA GLU A 43 4.99 2.53 7.39
C GLU A 43 4.07 3.33 6.44
N ILE A 44 4.43 4.56 6.09
CA ILE A 44 3.63 5.42 5.20
C ILE A 44 3.88 5.07 3.72
N TYR A 45 5.11 4.64 3.36
CA TYR A 45 5.45 4.40 1.97
C TYR A 45 4.80 3.14 1.41
N GLY A 46 4.12 3.31 0.28
CA GLY A 46 3.61 2.20 -0.52
C GLY A 46 4.60 1.74 -1.59
N SER A 47 4.21 0.73 -2.37
CA SER A 47 5.07 0.13 -3.40
C SER A 47 5.66 1.13 -4.43
N PRO A 48 4.95 2.19 -4.90
CA PRO A 48 5.55 3.13 -5.84
C PRO A 48 6.74 3.87 -5.24
N LYS A 49 6.58 4.40 -4.02
CA LYS A 49 7.62 5.19 -3.35
C LYS A 49 8.82 4.33 -2.95
N ILE A 50 8.57 3.12 -2.46
CA ILE A 50 9.63 2.16 -2.13
C ILE A 50 10.41 1.77 -3.38
N THR A 51 9.74 1.57 -4.52
CA THR A 51 10.41 1.28 -5.80
C THR A 51 11.33 2.42 -6.23
N GLU A 52 10.87 3.67 -6.10
CA GLU A 52 11.69 4.85 -6.39
C GLU A 52 12.95 4.89 -5.50
N MET A 53 12.81 4.62 -4.22
CA MET A 53 13.93 4.61 -3.27
C MET A 53 14.92 3.49 -3.58
N LEU A 54 14.44 2.27 -3.87
CA LEU A 54 15.31 1.15 -4.27
C LEU A 54 16.08 1.44 -5.56
N ASN A 55 15.42 2.05 -6.55
CA ASN A 55 16.08 2.43 -7.80
C ASN A 55 17.15 3.51 -7.58
N LYS A 56 16.93 4.45 -6.65
CA LYS A 56 17.95 5.44 -6.22
C LYS A 56 19.16 4.78 -5.53
N HIS A 57 18.93 3.70 -4.81
CA HIS A 57 20.01 2.89 -4.20
C HIS A 57 20.71 1.96 -5.21
N GLY A 58 20.35 2.01 -6.50
CA GLY A 58 20.97 1.24 -7.57
C GLY A 58 20.35 -0.14 -7.83
N GLU A 59 19.29 -0.52 -7.12
CA GLU A 59 18.57 -1.77 -7.33
C GLU A 59 17.45 -1.58 -8.37
N LYS A 60 17.69 -2.03 -9.59
CA LYS A 60 16.67 -2.00 -10.67
C LYS A 60 15.56 -3.00 -10.39
N VAL A 61 14.43 -2.54 -9.89
CA VAL A 61 13.26 -3.36 -9.56
C VAL A 61 11.99 -2.73 -10.12
N SER A 62 11.02 -3.57 -10.50
CA SER A 62 9.71 -3.11 -10.94
C SER A 62 8.77 -2.93 -9.76
N GLN A 63 7.84 -1.98 -9.87
CA GLN A 63 6.82 -1.73 -8.85
C GLN A 63 5.97 -2.97 -8.54
N LYS A 64 5.62 -3.75 -9.57
CA LYS A 64 4.84 -4.99 -9.43
C LYS A 64 5.58 -6.02 -8.57
N TYR A 65 6.89 -6.14 -8.74
CA TYR A 65 7.72 -7.05 -7.95
C TYR A 65 7.81 -6.60 -6.48
N VAL A 66 8.03 -5.31 -6.25
CA VAL A 66 8.02 -4.72 -4.88
C VAL A 66 6.67 -4.94 -4.20
N TYR A 67 5.57 -4.69 -4.92
CA TYR A 67 4.22 -4.94 -4.41
C TYR A 67 3.99 -6.40 -4.00
N SER A 68 4.44 -7.38 -4.82
CA SER A 68 4.34 -8.80 -4.48
C SER A 68 5.08 -9.13 -3.18
N ILE A 69 6.31 -8.62 -3.02
CA ILE A 69 7.10 -8.82 -1.79
C ILE A 69 6.43 -8.18 -0.58
N MET A 70 5.91 -6.97 -0.71
CA MET A 70 5.19 -6.29 0.36
C MET A 70 3.94 -7.08 0.78
N LYS A 71 3.18 -7.59 -0.20
CA LYS A 71 1.99 -8.43 0.05
C LYS A 71 2.33 -9.72 0.78
N GLU A 72 3.39 -10.43 0.35
CA GLU A 72 3.88 -11.67 1.00
C GLU A 72 4.30 -11.45 2.46
N ASN A 73 4.85 -10.28 2.76
CA ASN A 73 5.30 -9.93 4.11
C ASN A 73 4.25 -9.13 4.92
N ASN A 74 3.03 -9.00 4.42
CA ASN A 74 1.94 -8.22 5.04
C ASN A 74 2.28 -6.75 5.32
N HIS A 75 3.21 -6.16 4.56
CA HIS A 75 3.53 -4.74 4.64
C HIS A 75 2.50 -3.94 3.85
N LYS A 76 1.67 -3.19 4.56
CA LYS A 76 0.69 -2.26 3.98
C LYS A 76 1.06 -0.83 4.36
N ALA A 77 0.92 0.09 3.41
CA ALA A 77 1.08 1.50 3.72
C ALA A 77 -0.06 1.97 4.63
N LYS A 78 0.27 2.75 5.66
CA LYS A 78 -0.73 3.43 6.48
C LYS A 78 -1.36 4.54 5.65
N TYR A 79 -2.63 4.38 5.33
CA TYR A 79 -3.37 5.37 4.56
C TYR A 79 -4.03 6.37 5.49
N ILE A 80 -3.61 7.62 5.40
CA ILE A 80 -4.27 8.72 6.09
C ILE A 80 -5.34 9.26 5.15
N LYS A 81 -6.59 9.28 5.59
CA LYS A 81 -7.68 9.86 4.80
C LYS A 81 -7.36 11.33 4.50
N PRO A 82 -7.36 11.76 3.23
CA PRO A 82 -6.89 13.09 2.83
C PRO A 82 -7.80 14.22 3.35
N TYR A 83 -9.06 13.92 3.63
CA TYR A 83 -10.01 14.87 4.20
C TYR A 83 -11.14 14.16 4.93
N ILE A 84 -11.73 14.85 5.87
CA ILE A 84 -12.98 14.46 6.52
C ILE A 84 -14.07 15.34 5.93
N GLN A 85 -15.12 14.74 5.38
CA GLN A 85 -16.29 15.49 4.94
C GLN A 85 -17.04 15.96 6.19
N THR A 86 -16.90 17.24 6.50
CA THR A 86 -17.54 17.86 7.68
C THR A 86 -18.95 18.34 7.41
N THR A 87 -19.23 18.67 6.14
CA THR A 87 -20.55 19.15 5.71
C THR A 87 -21.14 18.16 4.74
N VAL A 88 -22.28 17.61 5.09
CA VAL A 88 -23.10 16.80 4.19
C VAL A 88 -24.24 17.71 3.72
N SER A 89 -24.26 18.03 2.41
CA SER A 89 -25.41 18.69 1.82
C SER A 89 -26.57 17.69 1.80
N HIS A 90 -27.64 18.00 2.55
CA HIS A 90 -28.88 17.26 2.46
C HIS A 90 -29.72 17.83 1.32
N ASP A 91 -30.44 16.97 0.61
CA ASP A 91 -31.39 17.36 -0.46
C ASP A 91 -32.48 18.32 -0.01
N PHE A 92 -32.53 18.58 1.30
CA PHE A 92 -33.45 19.55 1.91
C PHE A 92 -33.23 20.98 1.39
N SER A 93 -31.98 21.36 1.06
CA SER A 93 -31.65 22.69 0.55
C SER A 93 -32.19 22.90 -0.88
N ASP A 94 -32.33 21.83 -1.69
CA ASP A 94 -32.82 21.93 -3.06
C ASP A 94 -34.33 22.18 -3.11
N LYS A 95 -35.06 21.85 -2.03
CA LYS A 95 -36.49 22.09 -1.91
C LYS A 95 -36.84 23.49 -1.42
N LEU A 96 -35.88 24.21 -0.86
CA LEU A 96 -36.05 25.56 -0.37
C LEU A 96 -35.69 26.57 -1.43
N LYS A 97 -36.69 27.30 -1.93
CA LYS A 97 -36.45 28.43 -2.86
C LYS A 97 -35.75 29.55 -2.11
N ASN A 98 -34.68 30.09 -2.68
CA ASN A 98 -34.03 31.29 -2.17
C ASN A 98 -34.93 32.49 -2.39
N LEU A 99 -35.69 32.88 -1.37
CA LEU A 99 -36.64 33.99 -1.45
C LEU A 99 -35.96 35.35 -1.60
N LEU A 100 -34.76 35.50 -1.01
CA LEU A 100 -34.02 36.75 -1.07
C LEU A 100 -33.29 36.99 -2.38
N ASN A 101 -32.92 35.93 -3.11
CA ASN A 101 -32.22 35.96 -4.38
C ASN A 101 -31.14 37.07 -4.46
N ARG A 102 -30.35 37.22 -3.40
CA ARG A 102 -29.32 38.26 -3.19
C ARG A 102 -29.80 39.70 -3.12
N HIS A 103 -31.12 39.96 -2.97
CA HIS A 103 -31.67 41.29 -2.75
C HIS A 103 -31.65 41.61 -1.25
N TYR A 104 -30.54 42.16 -0.77
CA TYR A 104 -30.32 42.44 0.67
C TYR A 104 -30.88 43.81 1.12
N ASN A 105 -31.25 44.69 0.17
CA ASN A 105 -31.83 46.01 0.47
C ASN A 105 -33.29 46.08 -0.02
N PRO A 106 -34.26 45.61 0.76
CA PRO A 106 -35.65 45.74 0.38
C PRO A 106 -36.10 47.19 0.45
N THR A 107 -36.76 47.66 -0.58
CA THR A 107 -37.28 49.05 -0.67
C THR A 107 -38.52 49.31 0.17
N LYS A 108 -39.19 48.22 0.68
CA LYS A 108 -40.35 48.30 1.55
C LYS A 108 -40.22 47.26 2.66
N PRO A 109 -40.53 47.61 3.92
CA PRO A 109 -40.62 46.61 4.99
C PRO A 109 -41.76 45.65 4.66
N LYS A 110 -41.53 44.38 4.84
CA LYS A 110 -42.57 43.35 4.73
C LYS A 110 -43.37 43.37 6.01
N ILE A 111 -44.63 43.79 5.94
CA ILE A 111 -45.63 43.64 6.99
C ILE A 111 -46.15 42.21 6.99
#